data_65b91944f459b960c6440ee5c73da6ab
#
_entry.id   65b91944f459b960c6440ee5c73da6ab
#
_cell.length_a   1.000
_cell.length_b   1.000
_cell.length_c   1.000
_cell.angle_alpha   90.00
_cell.angle_beta   90.00
_cell.angle_gamma   90.00
#
_symmetry.space_group_name_H-M   'P 1'
#
loop_
_entity.id
_entity.type
_entity.pdbx_description
1 polymer ?
#
loop_
_entity_poly.entity_id
_entity_poly.type
_entity_poly.pdbx_seq_one_letter_code
_entity_poly.pdbx_strand_id
1 'polypeptide(L)'
;MSYFFNNAKAIADVITRAPKEIEKAMRDELPRKAAIIAKNHFKQNFRNAGFMDNGLHSWKMTRRQEEGDQRKPLRSRRNHLMNSIETVPAPGQVTVTNPVPYARIHNEGGNISTHPTVTPKMRKMAWAKVYALAGVKEERKLTKELPPEARKWMALALTKKSKLHIKARIPQRKFIGKSKELRQRLNKMILDKLKQIQNGISIR
;
A
#
# COMPACT_ATOMS: atom_id res chain seq x y z
N MET A 1 24.92 -3.33 28.27
CA MET A 1 25.86 -2.73 27.29
C MET A 1 26.79 -3.74 26.59
N SER A 2 26.96 -4.95 27.09
CA SER A 2 27.92 -5.96 26.56
C SER A 2 27.56 -6.58 25.20
N TYR A 3 26.30 -6.70 24.84
CA TYR A 3 25.86 -7.37 23.59
C TYR A 3 26.20 -6.61 22.30
N PHE A 4 26.30 -5.28 22.35
CA PHE A 4 26.60 -4.47 21.16
C PHE A 4 28.10 -4.52 20.82
N PHE A 5 29.00 -4.56 21.82
CA PHE A 5 30.46 -4.59 21.60
C PHE A 5 30.91 -5.93 21.04
N ASN A 6 30.35 -7.05 21.49
CA ASN A 6 30.70 -8.37 20.96
C ASN A 6 30.30 -8.54 19.48
N ASN A 7 29.14 -7.97 19.07
CA ASN A 7 28.72 -8.01 17.68
C ASN A 7 29.61 -7.16 16.75
N ALA A 8 30.07 -5.99 17.21
CA ALA A 8 30.91 -5.11 16.38
C ALA A 8 32.27 -5.74 16.08
N LYS A 9 32.93 -6.34 17.09
CA LYS A 9 34.19 -7.05 16.91
C LYS A 9 34.06 -8.27 16.00
N ALA A 10 33.02 -9.08 16.21
CA ALA A 10 32.74 -10.23 15.35
C ALA A 10 32.47 -9.82 13.90
N ILE A 11 31.76 -8.72 13.68
CA ILE A 11 31.49 -8.15 12.34
C ILE A 11 32.83 -7.70 11.71
N ALA A 12 33.67 -6.98 12.44
CA ALA A 12 34.96 -6.52 11.94
C ALA A 12 35.87 -7.71 11.55
N ASP A 13 35.92 -8.76 12.36
CA ASP A 13 36.67 -9.98 12.07
C ASP A 13 36.19 -10.67 10.78
N VAL A 14 34.88 -10.78 10.58
CA VAL A 14 34.30 -11.37 9.37
C VAL A 14 34.63 -10.54 8.13
N ILE A 15 34.54 -9.21 8.23
CA ILE A 15 34.89 -8.28 7.13
C ILE A 15 36.36 -8.47 6.73
N THR A 16 37.26 -8.65 7.69
CA THR A 16 38.68 -8.80 7.43
C THR A 16 39.07 -10.18 6.89
N ARG A 17 38.42 -11.24 7.38
CA ARG A 17 38.77 -12.63 7.05
C ARG A 17 38.06 -13.20 5.82
N ALA A 18 36.90 -12.67 5.45
CA ALA A 18 36.10 -13.16 4.32
C ALA A 18 35.53 -12.03 3.42
N PRO A 19 36.37 -11.13 2.89
CA PRO A 19 35.89 -9.99 2.11
C PRO A 19 35.14 -10.41 0.83
N LYS A 20 35.61 -11.48 0.18
CA LYS A 20 34.95 -11.98 -1.07
C LYS A 20 33.57 -12.55 -0.81
N GLU A 21 33.38 -13.29 0.27
CA GLU A 21 32.09 -13.85 0.69
C GLU A 21 31.10 -12.74 1.06
N ILE A 22 31.58 -11.68 1.72
CA ILE A 22 30.75 -10.50 2.04
C ILE A 22 30.37 -9.75 0.78
N GLU A 23 31.34 -9.48 -0.09
CA GLU A 23 31.07 -8.79 -1.37
C GLU A 23 30.01 -9.55 -2.17
N LYS A 24 30.17 -10.87 -2.31
CA LYS A 24 29.19 -11.73 -2.99
C LYS A 24 27.82 -11.66 -2.32
N ALA A 25 27.76 -11.71 -1.00
CA ALA A 25 26.51 -11.63 -0.26
C ALA A 25 25.84 -10.27 -0.46
N MET A 26 26.59 -9.16 -0.37
CA MET A 26 26.07 -7.79 -0.54
C MET A 26 25.63 -7.51 -1.98
N ARG A 27 26.32 -8.08 -2.97
CA ARG A 27 26.00 -7.86 -4.36
C ARG A 27 24.78 -8.66 -4.83
N ASP A 28 24.67 -9.92 -4.43
CA ASP A 28 23.72 -10.85 -5.05
C ASP A 28 22.65 -11.36 -4.07
N GLU A 29 23.03 -11.86 -2.90
CA GLU A 29 22.12 -12.62 -2.03
C GLU A 29 21.23 -11.72 -1.16
N LEU A 30 21.86 -10.80 -0.42
CA LEU A 30 21.15 -9.93 0.52
C LEU A 30 20.14 -9.01 -0.16
N PRO A 31 20.44 -8.38 -1.32
CA PRO A 31 19.45 -7.56 -2.02
C PRO A 31 18.22 -8.36 -2.47
N ARG A 32 18.39 -9.58 -2.95
CA ARG A 32 17.26 -10.45 -3.36
C ARG A 32 16.39 -10.82 -2.16
N LYS A 33 17.00 -11.22 -1.04
CA LYS A 33 16.26 -11.51 0.20
C LYS A 33 15.56 -10.26 0.75
N ALA A 34 16.25 -9.12 0.76
CA ALA A 34 15.69 -7.85 1.19
C ALA A 34 14.48 -7.41 0.34
N ALA A 35 14.54 -7.63 -0.99
CA ALA A 35 13.45 -7.34 -1.90
C ALA A 35 12.18 -8.13 -1.55
N ILE A 36 12.32 -9.43 -1.24
CA ILE A 36 11.21 -10.28 -0.82
C ILE A 36 10.63 -9.82 0.53
N ILE A 37 11.50 -9.54 1.51
CA ILE A 37 11.09 -9.07 2.84
C ILE A 37 10.35 -7.73 2.73
N ALA A 38 10.86 -6.77 1.97
CA ALA A 38 10.26 -5.46 1.77
C ALA A 38 8.91 -5.57 1.05
N LYS A 39 8.83 -6.33 -0.03
CA LYS A 39 7.59 -6.57 -0.77
C LYS A 39 6.51 -7.16 0.12
N ASN A 40 6.85 -8.17 0.91
CA ASN A 40 5.92 -8.83 1.82
C ASN A 40 5.48 -7.89 2.95
N HIS A 41 6.41 -7.11 3.51
CA HIS A 41 6.11 -6.12 4.55
C HIS A 41 5.09 -5.09 4.05
N PHE A 42 5.29 -4.51 2.87
CA PHE A 42 4.36 -3.52 2.32
C PHE A 42 3.03 -4.12 1.88
N LYS A 43 3.00 -5.35 1.36
CA LYS A 43 1.73 -6.06 1.13
C LYS A 43 0.96 -6.34 2.42
N GLN A 44 1.67 -6.57 3.52
CA GLN A 44 1.02 -6.79 4.83
C GLN A 44 0.30 -5.54 5.33
N ASN A 45 0.76 -4.32 5.01
CA ASN A 45 0.08 -3.08 5.33
C ASN A 45 -1.36 -3.04 4.77
N PHE A 46 -1.56 -3.55 3.54
CA PHE A 46 -2.91 -3.66 2.95
C PHE A 46 -3.79 -4.70 3.67
N ARG A 47 -3.19 -5.80 4.13
CA ARG A 47 -3.91 -6.83 4.88
C ARG A 47 -4.33 -6.32 6.25
N ASN A 48 -3.49 -5.53 6.89
CA ASN A 48 -3.74 -4.93 8.20
C ASN A 48 -4.59 -3.65 8.12
N ALA A 49 -4.85 -3.10 6.91
CA ALA A 49 -5.48 -1.80 6.71
C ALA A 49 -4.78 -0.66 7.46
N GLY A 50 -3.46 -0.67 7.48
CA GLY A 50 -2.64 0.30 8.21
C GLY A 50 -1.18 0.20 7.82
N PHE A 51 -0.38 1.15 8.26
CA PHE A 51 1.06 1.20 8.06
C PHE A 51 1.78 0.74 9.33
N MET A 52 2.71 -0.20 9.18
CA MET A 52 3.51 -0.72 10.27
C MET A 52 4.80 0.10 10.42
N ASP A 53 4.88 0.92 11.48
CA ASP A 53 6.04 1.72 11.83
C ASP A 53 5.98 2.06 13.32
N ASN A 54 6.75 1.37 14.15
CA ASN A 54 6.65 1.41 15.61
C ASN A 54 5.24 1.09 16.13
N GLY A 55 4.63 0.04 15.55
CA GLY A 55 3.25 -0.36 15.74
C GLY A 55 2.38 -0.12 14.50
N LEU A 56 1.13 -0.53 14.58
CA LEU A 56 0.18 -0.39 13.49
C LEU A 56 -0.52 0.96 13.52
N HIS A 57 -0.28 1.80 12.51
CA HIS A 57 -1.02 3.03 12.26
C HIS A 57 -2.19 2.73 11.30
N SER A 58 -3.38 2.51 11.85
CA SER A 58 -4.58 2.17 11.08
C SER A 58 -4.99 3.26 10.11
N TRP A 59 -5.41 2.87 8.90
CA TRP A 59 -5.92 3.82 7.93
C TRP A 59 -7.36 4.23 8.24
N LYS A 60 -7.66 5.51 8.03
CA LYS A 60 -9.02 6.02 8.12
C LYS A 60 -9.96 5.21 7.23
N MET A 61 -11.13 4.85 7.76
CA MET A 61 -12.19 4.18 7.03
C MET A 61 -12.53 4.93 5.73
N THR A 62 -13.02 4.20 4.77
CA THR A 62 -13.53 4.76 3.52
C THR A 62 -15.03 4.99 3.66
N ARG A 63 -15.57 6.00 2.96
CA ARG A 63 -17.02 6.24 2.88
C ARG A 63 -17.81 4.99 2.47
N ARG A 64 -17.23 4.16 1.61
CA ARG A 64 -17.81 2.88 1.22
C ARG A 64 -17.99 1.92 2.40
N GLN A 65 -17.04 1.91 3.36
CA GLN A 65 -17.16 1.10 4.58
C GLN A 65 -18.18 1.68 5.56
N GLU A 66 -18.29 3.00 5.63
CA GLU A 66 -19.35 3.68 6.38
C GLU A 66 -20.74 3.32 5.84
N GLU A 67 -20.84 3.04 4.52
CA GLU A 67 -22.04 2.54 3.83
C GLU A 67 -22.23 1.00 3.90
N GLY A 68 -21.42 0.28 4.71
CA GLY A 68 -21.54 -1.16 4.96
C GLY A 68 -20.67 -2.10 4.13
N ASP A 69 -19.77 -1.58 3.29
CA ASP A 69 -18.83 -2.42 2.53
C ASP A 69 -17.75 -3.01 3.44
N GLN A 70 -17.62 -4.33 3.44
CA GLN A 70 -16.66 -5.07 4.28
C GLN A 70 -15.21 -5.00 3.78
N ARG A 71 -14.98 -4.48 2.58
CA ARG A 71 -13.61 -4.41 2.00
C ARG A 71 -12.78 -3.35 2.71
N LYS A 72 -11.60 -3.73 3.14
CA LYS A 72 -10.62 -2.83 3.77
C LYS A 72 -10.21 -1.68 2.84
N PRO A 73 -9.74 -0.53 3.39
CA PRO A 73 -9.24 0.58 2.60
C PRO A 73 -8.17 0.12 1.61
N LEU A 74 -8.09 0.77 0.44
CA LEU A 74 -7.16 0.48 -0.66
C LEU A 74 -7.25 -0.95 -1.24
N ARG A 75 -8.20 -1.76 -0.78
CA ARG A 75 -8.45 -3.09 -1.36
C ARG A 75 -9.61 -3.04 -2.34
N SER A 76 -9.33 -3.42 -3.56
CA SER A 76 -10.31 -3.66 -4.62
C SER A 76 -10.56 -5.16 -4.78
N ARG A 77 -11.55 -5.52 -5.61
CA ARG A 77 -11.81 -6.94 -5.94
C ARG A 77 -10.57 -7.66 -6.47
N ARG A 78 -9.72 -6.97 -7.25
CA ARG A 78 -8.48 -7.51 -7.84
C ARG A 78 -7.23 -7.19 -7.02
N ASN A 79 -7.34 -6.41 -5.94
CA ASN A 79 -6.21 -5.92 -5.14
C ASN A 79 -5.09 -5.28 -5.98
N HIS A 80 -5.45 -4.57 -7.05
CA HIS A 80 -4.51 -4.07 -8.05
C HIS A 80 -3.36 -3.26 -7.41
N LEU A 81 -3.66 -2.27 -6.57
CA LEU A 81 -2.64 -1.45 -5.93
C LEU A 81 -1.65 -2.28 -5.07
N MET A 82 -2.16 -3.25 -4.31
CA MET A 82 -1.32 -4.14 -3.49
C MET A 82 -0.45 -5.06 -4.36
N ASN A 83 -1.02 -5.58 -5.46
CA ASN A 83 -0.32 -6.54 -6.32
C ASN A 83 0.73 -5.86 -7.21
N SER A 84 0.58 -4.58 -7.49
CA SER A 84 1.52 -3.77 -8.28
C SER A 84 2.72 -3.24 -7.48
N ILE A 85 2.95 -3.73 -6.26
CA ILE A 85 4.21 -3.42 -5.56
C ILE A 85 5.34 -4.21 -6.22
N GLU A 86 6.31 -3.48 -6.71
CA GLU A 86 7.50 -3.99 -7.38
C GLU A 86 8.75 -3.73 -6.54
N THR A 87 9.72 -4.64 -6.65
CA THR A 87 11.01 -4.52 -5.97
C THR A 87 12.12 -4.86 -6.95
N VAL A 88 13.08 -3.98 -7.06
CA VAL A 88 14.25 -4.14 -7.93
C VAL A 88 15.49 -4.22 -7.04
N PRO A 89 16.08 -5.42 -6.86
CA PRO A 89 17.35 -5.57 -6.16
C PRO A 89 18.51 -5.09 -7.04
N ALA A 90 19.47 -4.40 -6.42
CA ALA A 90 20.74 -4.01 -7.00
C ALA A 90 21.85 -4.19 -5.94
N PRO A 91 23.15 -4.16 -6.30
CA PRO A 91 24.23 -4.30 -5.33
C PRO A 91 24.07 -3.35 -4.14
N GLY A 92 23.98 -3.91 -2.94
CA GLY A 92 23.84 -3.15 -1.69
C GLY A 92 22.52 -2.41 -1.47
N GLN A 93 21.56 -2.49 -2.39
CA GLN A 93 20.30 -1.74 -2.28
C GLN A 93 19.09 -2.48 -2.87
N VAL A 94 17.91 -2.03 -2.47
CA VAL A 94 16.63 -2.47 -3.05
C VAL A 94 15.74 -1.25 -3.28
N THR A 95 15.29 -1.08 -4.50
CA THR A 95 14.28 -0.07 -4.84
C THR A 95 12.90 -0.70 -4.76
N VAL A 96 11.97 -0.04 -4.06
CA VAL A 96 10.56 -0.46 -3.97
C VAL A 96 9.70 0.60 -4.60
N THR A 97 8.88 0.21 -5.58
CA THR A 97 8.01 1.10 -6.34
C THR A 97 6.59 0.56 -6.42
N ASN A 98 5.68 1.44 -6.81
CA ASN A 98 4.34 1.07 -7.24
C ASN A 98 4.00 1.93 -8.47
N PRO A 99 3.95 1.35 -9.68
CA PRO A 99 3.79 2.11 -10.93
C PRO A 99 2.36 2.59 -11.18
N VAL A 100 1.42 2.25 -10.30
CA VAL A 100 0.01 2.63 -10.47
C VAL A 100 -0.15 4.15 -10.37
N PRO A 101 -0.76 4.85 -11.33
CA PRO A 101 -0.82 6.31 -11.37
C PRO A 101 -1.40 6.97 -10.13
N TYR A 102 -2.33 6.30 -9.46
CA TYR A 102 -2.94 6.81 -8.22
C TYR A 102 -2.24 6.32 -6.94
N ALA A 103 -1.13 5.58 -7.05
CA ALA A 103 -0.40 5.07 -5.88
C ALA A 103 0.10 6.20 -4.99
N ARG A 104 0.73 7.21 -5.60
CA ARG A 104 1.30 8.35 -4.88
C ARG A 104 0.26 9.10 -4.06
N ILE A 105 -0.88 9.46 -4.67
CA ILE A 105 -1.92 10.24 -3.97
C ILE A 105 -2.53 9.47 -2.79
N HIS A 106 -2.62 8.15 -2.88
CA HIS A 106 -3.06 7.35 -1.74
C HIS A 106 -1.98 7.21 -0.66
N ASN A 107 -0.71 7.08 -1.05
CA ASN A 107 0.40 6.96 -0.11
C ASN A 107 0.66 8.24 0.67
N GLU A 108 0.57 9.39 0.00
CA GLU A 108 0.93 10.70 0.56
C GLU A 108 -0.30 11.51 1.01
N GLY A 109 -1.47 11.20 0.46
CA GLY A 109 -2.67 12.03 0.60
C GLY A 109 -2.59 13.28 -0.25
N GLY A 110 -3.60 14.12 -0.18
CA GLY A 110 -3.63 15.41 -0.88
C GLY A 110 -4.94 15.72 -1.56
N ASN A 111 -4.94 16.79 -2.35
CA ASN A 111 -6.11 17.24 -3.10
C ASN A 111 -6.00 16.78 -4.55
N ILE A 112 -7.11 16.33 -5.10
CA ILE A 112 -7.23 16.02 -6.52
C ILE A 112 -8.27 16.91 -7.17
N SER A 113 -8.03 17.25 -8.43
CA SER A 113 -9.00 17.87 -9.32
C SER A 113 -9.06 17.04 -10.60
N THR A 114 -10.20 16.47 -10.91
CA THR A 114 -10.37 15.58 -12.05
C THR A 114 -11.62 15.93 -12.84
N HIS A 115 -11.61 15.64 -14.15
CA HIS A 115 -12.68 15.92 -15.06
C HIS A 115 -13.17 14.63 -15.78
N PRO A 116 -13.72 13.65 -15.02
CA PRO A 116 -14.16 12.41 -15.64
C PRO A 116 -15.32 12.64 -16.61
N THR A 117 -15.30 11.89 -17.71
CA THR A 117 -16.39 11.86 -18.67
C THR A 117 -17.60 11.17 -18.06
N VAL A 118 -18.79 11.75 -18.24
CA VAL A 118 -20.06 11.15 -17.82
C VAL A 118 -20.45 10.06 -18.82
N THR A 119 -20.34 8.82 -18.37
CA THR A 119 -20.65 7.66 -19.21
C THR A 119 -22.07 7.14 -18.96
N PRO A 120 -22.68 6.40 -19.90
CA PRO A 120 -23.96 5.72 -19.67
C PRO A 120 -23.92 4.80 -18.44
N LYS A 121 -22.77 4.14 -18.21
CA LYS A 121 -22.59 3.29 -17.02
C LYS A 121 -22.65 4.09 -15.71
N MET A 122 -22.09 5.29 -15.68
CA MET A 122 -22.19 6.19 -14.51
C MET A 122 -23.65 6.60 -14.25
N ARG A 123 -24.41 6.94 -15.31
CA ARG A 123 -25.82 7.28 -15.19
C ARG A 123 -26.65 6.10 -14.67
N LYS A 124 -26.43 4.89 -15.22
CA LYS A 124 -27.08 3.66 -14.73
C LYS A 124 -26.78 3.39 -13.25
N MET A 125 -25.52 3.56 -12.85
CA MET A 125 -25.11 3.43 -11.44
C MET A 125 -25.79 4.48 -10.56
N ALA A 126 -25.86 5.73 -11.03
CA ALA A 126 -26.50 6.81 -10.28
C ALA A 126 -27.99 6.53 -10.06
N TRP A 127 -28.73 6.06 -11.09
CA TRP A 127 -30.11 5.61 -10.95
C TRP A 127 -30.26 4.46 -9.97
N ALA A 128 -29.40 3.45 -10.01
CA ALA A 128 -29.44 2.35 -9.06
C ALA A 128 -29.30 2.85 -7.61
N LYS A 129 -28.44 3.87 -7.37
CA LYS A 129 -28.32 4.52 -6.05
C LYS A 129 -29.55 5.31 -5.65
N VAL A 130 -30.19 6.03 -6.60
CA VAL A 130 -31.48 6.72 -6.35
C VAL A 130 -32.52 5.73 -5.86
N TYR A 131 -32.71 4.63 -6.58
CA TYR A 131 -33.72 3.63 -6.24
C TYR A 131 -33.43 2.96 -4.89
N ALA A 132 -32.19 2.61 -4.63
CA ALA A 132 -31.80 2.02 -3.36
C ALA A 132 -32.06 2.96 -2.17
N LEU A 133 -31.76 4.25 -2.31
CA LEU A 133 -31.96 5.26 -1.26
C LEU A 133 -33.42 5.64 -1.08
N ALA A 134 -34.23 5.58 -2.17
CA ALA A 134 -35.66 5.82 -2.13
C ALA A 134 -36.47 4.59 -1.68
N GLY A 135 -35.83 3.41 -1.53
CA GLY A 135 -36.50 2.17 -1.16
C GLY A 135 -37.43 1.61 -2.25
N VAL A 136 -37.24 2.02 -3.53
CA VAL A 136 -38.10 1.60 -4.66
C VAL A 136 -37.28 0.87 -5.72
N LYS A 137 -37.93 -0.01 -6.48
CA LYS A 137 -37.28 -0.78 -7.56
C LYS A 137 -37.46 -0.17 -8.94
N GLU A 138 -38.44 0.73 -9.11
CA GLU A 138 -38.84 1.28 -10.39
C GLU A 138 -39.01 2.80 -10.35
N GLU A 139 -38.68 3.48 -11.45
CA GLU A 139 -38.81 4.94 -11.60
C GLU A 139 -40.22 5.47 -11.34
N ARG A 140 -41.23 4.75 -11.80
CA ARG A 140 -42.64 5.12 -11.60
C ARG A 140 -43.09 5.19 -10.14
N LYS A 141 -42.32 4.59 -9.23
CA LYS A 141 -42.59 4.58 -7.79
C LYS A 141 -41.83 5.64 -7.02
N LEU A 142 -41.03 6.48 -7.71
CA LEU A 142 -40.32 7.58 -7.05
C LEU A 142 -41.31 8.65 -6.58
N THR A 143 -41.30 8.94 -5.30
CA THR A 143 -42.10 10.04 -4.71
C THR A 143 -41.41 11.38 -4.99
N LYS A 144 -42.22 12.48 -4.92
CA LYS A 144 -41.64 13.84 -5.05
C LYS A 144 -40.67 14.20 -3.95
N GLU A 145 -40.78 13.59 -2.78
CA GLU A 145 -39.88 13.79 -1.63
C GLU A 145 -38.81 12.71 -1.59
N LEU A 146 -37.69 12.97 -2.25
CA LEU A 146 -36.53 12.11 -2.21
C LEU A 146 -35.57 12.53 -1.07
N PRO A 147 -34.89 11.56 -0.39
CA PRO A 147 -33.83 11.87 0.54
C PRO A 147 -32.77 12.79 -0.10
N PRO A 148 -32.14 13.69 0.66
CA PRO A 148 -31.15 14.64 0.12
C PRO A 148 -29.99 13.95 -0.63
N GLU A 149 -29.59 12.78 -0.19
CA GLU A 149 -28.55 11.99 -0.87
C GLU A 149 -29.06 11.40 -2.20
N ALA A 150 -30.31 10.94 -2.27
CA ALA A 150 -30.88 10.45 -3.51
C ALA A 150 -30.99 11.56 -4.56
N ARG A 151 -31.30 12.79 -4.16
CA ARG A 151 -31.31 13.97 -5.05
C ARG A 151 -29.94 14.24 -5.67
N LYS A 152 -28.85 14.08 -4.93
CA LYS A 152 -27.47 14.23 -5.47
C LYS A 152 -27.18 13.20 -6.55
N TRP A 153 -27.58 11.95 -6.34
CA TRP A 153 -27.42 10.90 -7.34
C TRP A 153 -28.31 11.12 -8.55
N MET A 154 -29.53 11.60 -8.34
CA MET A 154 -30.47 11.95 -9.42
C MET A 154 -29.90 13.09 -10.29
N ALA A 155 -29.28 14.10 -9.68
CA ALA A 155 -28.61 15.18 -10.41
C ALA A 155 -27.47 14.66 -11.29
N LEU A 156 -26.74 13.63 -10.85
CA LEU A 156 -25.72 12.95 -11.67
C LEU A 156 -26.37 12.12 -12.80
N ALA A 157 -27.45 11.43 -12.53
CA ALA A 157 -28.16 10.61 -13.52
C ALA A 157 -28.74 11.45 -14.67
N LEU A 158 -29.27 12.64 -14.34
CA LEU A 158 -29.95 13.55 -15.27
C LEU A 158 -29.02 14.61 -15.89
N THR A 159 -27.74 14.70 -15.45
CA THR A 159 -26.84 15.76 -15.94
C THR A 159 -26.70 15.73 -17.45
N LYS A 160 -26.76 16.87 -18.11
CA LYS A 160 -26.47 17.06 -19.54
C LYS A 160 -24.97 17.26 -19.81
N LYS A 161 -24.17 17.45 -18.76
CA LYS A 161 -22.71 17.68 -18.88
C LYS A 161 -22.02 16.42 -19.42
N SER A 162 -21.09 16.60 -20.34
CA SER A 162 -20.21 15.54 -20.85
C SER A 162 -19.10 15.18 -19.87
N LYS A 163 -18.66 16.15 -19.06
CA LYS A 163 -17.61 16.00 -18.05
C LYS A 163 -18.07 16.55 -16.70
N LEU A 164 -17.63 15.90 -15.63
CA LEU A 164 -17.79 16.41 -14.26
C LEU A 164 -16.50 17.13 -13.83
N HIS A 165 -16.63 18.10 -12.94
CA HIS A 165 -15.49 18.67 -12.23
C HIS A 165 -15.53 18.16 -10.79
N ILE A 166 -14.63 17.27 -10.44
CA ILE A 166 -14.56 16.68 -9.11
C ILE A 166 -13.31 17.19 -8.39
N LYS A 167 -13.52 17.92 -7.32
CA LYS A 167 -12.48 18.27 -6.36
C LYS A 167 -12.67 17.37 -5.12
N ALA A 168 -11.62 16.66 -4.72
CA ALA A 168 -11.69 15.80 -3.55
C ALA A 168 -10.38 15.82 -2.77
N ARG A 169 -10.48 15.74 -1.45
CA ARG A 169 -9.33 15.53 -0.57
C ARG A 169 -9.19 14.03 -0.30
N ILE A 170 -8.07 13.47 -0.69
CA ILE A 170 -7.73 12.08 -0.46
C ILE A 170 -6.95 12.00 0.86
N PRO A 171 -7.43 11.28 1.88
CA PRO A 171 -6.68 11.10 3.11
C PRO A 171 -5.45 10.23 2.86
N GLN A 172 -4.35 10.56 3.53
CA GLN A 172 -3.15 9.74 3.48
C GLN A 172 -3.45 8.33 3.99
N ARG A 173 -3.01 7.34 3.23
CA ARG A 173 -2.98 5.93 3.60
C ARG A 173 -1.64 5.36 3.18
N LYS A 174 -0.60 5.72 3.95
CA LYS A 174 0.77 5.30 3.69
C LYS A 174 0.84 3.77 3.64
N PHE A 175 1.42 3.21 2.60
CA PHE A 175 1.61 1.77 2.43
C PHE A 175 3.04 1.40 2.01
N ILE A 176 3.82 2.34 1.49
CA ILE A 176 5.26 2.26 1.23
C ILE A 176 5.94 3.44 1.93
N GLY A 177 7.06 3.18 2.61
CA GLY A 177 7.84 4.22 3.28
C GLY A 177 8.79 3.65 4.32
N LYS A 178 9.46 4.53 5.06
CA LYS A 178 10.35 4.14 6.17
C LYS A 178 9.53 3.44 7.25
N SER A 179 10.00 2.28 7.72
CA SER A 179 9.39 1.47 8.77
C SER A 179 10.48 0.91 9.68
N LYS A 180 10.26 1.04 10.98
CA LYS A 180 11.17 0.53 12.01
C LYS A 180 11.22 -1.00 11.99
N GLU A 181 10.06 -1.64 11.85
CA GLU A 181 9.95 -3.10 11.80
C GLU A 181 10.59 -3.68 10.55
N LEU A 182 10.42 -3.03 9.39
CA LEU A 182 11.12 -3.45 8.17
C LEU A 182 12.64 -3.36 8.38
N ARG A 183 13.13 -2.25 8.93
CA ARG A 183 14.57 -2.08 9.22
C ARG A 183 15.09 -3.15 10.18
N GLN A 184 14.35 -3.47 11.24
CA GLN A 184 14.73 -4.53 12.19
C GLN A 184 14.83 -5.89 11.51
N ARG A 185 13.85 -6.24 10.63
CA ARG A 185 13.88 -7.50 9.85
C ARG A 185 15.06 -7.56 8.90
N LEU A 186 15.39 -6.45 8.22
CA LEU A 186 16.54 -6.37 7.33
C LEU A 186 17.85 -6.47 8.10
N ASN A 187 17.98 -5.78 9.23
CA ASN A 187 19.16 -5.89 10.10
C ASN A 187 19.36 -7.32 10.61
N LYS A 188 18.29 -7.97 11.06
CA LYS A 188 18.36 -9.38 11.48
C LYS A 188 18.86 -10.28 10.34
N MET A 189 18.30 -10.13 9.15
CA MET A 189 18.73 -10.91 7.96
C MET A 189 20.20 -10.70 7.64
N ILE A 190 20.71 -9.48 7.73
CA ILE A 190 22.13 -9.16 7.51
C ILE A 190 22.99 -9.82 8.58
N LEU A 191 22.64 -9.68 9.86
CA LEU A 191 23.37 -10.28 10.98
C LEU A 191 23.38 -11.81 10.89
N ASP A 192 22.28 -12.44 10.52
CA ASP A 192 22.19 -13.89 10.34
C ASP A 192 23.13 -14.37 9.21
N LYS A 193 23.22 -13.59 8.12
CA LYS A 193 24.16 -13.88 7.02
C LYS A 193 25.63 -13.73 7.46
N LEU A 194 25.96 -12.69 8.20
CA LEU A 194 27.32 -12.48 8.72
C LEU A 194 27.74 -13.62 9.66
N LYS A 195 26.84 -14.09 10.53
CA LYS A 195 27.08 -15.27 11.39
C LYS A 195 27.32 -16.54 10.57
N GLN A 196 26.56 -16.74 9.49
CA GLN A 196 26.78 -17.90 8.59
C GLN A 196 28.17 -17.85 7.95
N ILE A 197 28.63 -16.69 7.49
CA ILE A 197 29.94 -16.51 6.90
C ILE A 197 31.02 -16.79 7.98
N GLN A 198 30.86 -16.24 9.19
CA GLN A 198 31.78 -16.46 10.32
C GLN A 198 31.93 -17.95 10.66
N ASN A 199 30.82 -18.68 10.78
CA ASN A 199 30.85 -20.11 11.08
C ASN A 199 31.52 -20.91 9.95
N GLY A 200 31.31 -20.51 8.69
CA GLY A 200 31.97 -21.16 7.54
C GLY A 200 33.49 -20.93 7.49
N ILE A 201 34.01 -19.86 8.10
CA ILE A 201 35.44 -19.59 8.23
C ILE A 201 36.06 -20.45 9.37
N SER A 202 35.32 -20.63 10.47
CA SER A 202 35.77 -21.37 11.64
C SER A 202 35.88 -22.89 11.42
N ILE A 203 35.29 -23.41 10.34
CA ILE A 203 35.29 -24.84 9.98
C ILE A 203 36.39 -25.17 8.95
N ARG A 204 37.03 -24.16 8.36
CA ARG A 204 38.14 -24.30 7.42
C ARG A 204 39.48 -24.03 8.13
#